data_f87dd1f0fcba7f43c4797d7811e66ea5
#
_entry.id   f87dd1f0fcba7f43c4797d7811e66ea5
#
_cell.length_a   1.000
_cell.length_b   1.000
_cell.length_c   1.000
_cell.angle_alpha   90.00
_cell.angle_beta   90.00
_cell.angle_gamma   90.00
#
_symmetry.space_group_name_H-M   'P 1'
#
loop_
_entity.id
_entity.type
_entity.pdbx_description
1 polymer ?
#
loop_
_entity_poly.entity_id
_entity_poly.type
_entity_poly.pdbx_seq_one_letter_code
_entity_poly.pdbx_strand_id
1 'polypeptide(L)' 'MPSSVIRRFDYDPGDHKLAVTFVSGKRYAYLGVPEEVAQDFRKASSKGEFFNDAIRDHYPFERLR' A
#
# COMPACT_ATOMS: atom_id res chain seq x y z
N MET A 1 8.13 -6.42 15.09
CA MET A 1 6.82 -5.89 14.76
C MET A 1 6.18 -6.68 13.64
N PRO A 2 5.06 -7.30 13.88
CA PRO A 2 4.46 -8.09 12.82
C PRO A 2 3.96 -7.20 11.69
N SER A 3 4.14 -7.68 10.49
CA SER A 3 3.68 -6.99 9.29
C SER A 3 2.27 -7.43 8.92
N SER A 4 1.58 -8.07 9.85
CA SER A 4 0.30 -8.70 9.58
C SER A 4 -0.85 -7.71 9.42
N VAL A 5 -0.59 -6.42 9.57
CA VAL A 5 -1.64 -5.42 9.38
C VAL A 5 -2.10 -5.36 7.93
N ILE A 6 -1.25 -5.76 6.99
CA ILE A 6 -1.58 -5.72 5.58
C ILE A 6 -1.87 -7.13 5.09
N ARG A 7 -3.09 -7.33 4.62
CA ARG A 7 -3.51 -8.64 4.11
C ARG A 7 -3.03 -8.85 2.69
N ARG A 8 -3.19 -7.83 1.85
CA ARG A 8 -2.77 -7.91 0.45
C ARG A 8 -2.77 -6.50 -0.13
N PHE A 9 -2.14 -6.38 -1.28
CA PHE A 9 -2.21 -5.13 -2.03
C PHE A 9 -2.17 -5.44 -3.51
N ASP A 10 -2.68 -4.49 -4.31
CA ASP A 10 -2.68 -4.57 -5.76
C ASP A 10 -2.23 -3.22 -6.29
N TYR A 11 -1.43 -3.22 -7.34
CA TYR A 11 -0.94 -2.00 -7.94
C TYR A 11 -1.41 -1.90 -9.39
N ASP A 12 -1.92 -0.73 -9.76
CA ASP A 12 -2.33 -0.43 -11.12
C ASP A 12 -1.34 0.57 -11.71
N PRO A 13 -0.39 0.13 -12.55
CA PRO A 13 0.61 1.04 -13.09
C PRO A 13 0.02 2.08 -14.05
N GLY A 14 -1.09 1.76 -14.69
CA GLY A 14 -1.74 2.72 -15.59
C GLY A 14 -2.26 3.95 -14.86
N ASP A 15 -2.81 3.75 -13.68
CA ASP A 15 -3.36 4.83 -12.86
C ASP A 15 -2.45 5.24 -11.73
N HIS A 16 -1.31 4.58 -11.55
CA HIS A 16 -0.41 4.79 -10.42
C HIS A 16 -1.17 4.66 -9.10
N LYS A 17 -2.05 3.68 -9.03
CA LYS A 17 -2.92 3.49 -7.88
C LYS A 17 -2.54 2.22 -7.15
N LEU A 18 -2.29 2.34 -5.85
CA LEU A 18 -1.94 1.21 -5.01
C LEU A 18 -3.10 0.94 -4.07
N ALA A 19 -3.79 -0.19 -4.26
CA ALA A 19 -4.90 -0.59 -3.41
C ALA A 19 -4.37 -1.50 -2.31
N VAL A 20 -4.61 -1.14 -1.07
CA VAL A 20 -4.13 -1.88 0.09
C VAL A 20 -5.32 -2.40 0.88
N THR A 21 -5.31 -3.69 1.19
CA THR A 21 -6.34 -4.31 2.03
C THR A 21 -5.72 -4.70 3.36
N PHE A 22 -6.30 -4.19 4.43
CA PHE A 22 -5.81 -4.47 5.78
C PHE A 22 -6.51 -5.68 6.37
N VAL A 23 -5.89 -6.28 7.37
CA VAL A 23 -6.48 -7.47 8.02
C VAL A 23 -7.82 -7.14 8.67
N SER A 24 -8.05 -5.89 9.01
CA SER A 24 -9.33 -5.45 9.57
C SER A 24 -10.45 -5.46 8.52
N GLY A 25 -10.12 -5.66 7.25
CA GLY A 25 -11.07 -5.62 6.16
C GLY A 25 -11.19 -4.27 5.49
N LYS A 26 -10.54 -3.25 6.03
CA LYS A 26 -10.55 -1.92 5.42
C LYS A 26 -9.68 -1.91 4.19
N ARG A 27 -10.10 -1.15 3.18
CA ARG A 27 -9.39 -1.06 1.91
C ARG A 27 -9.23 0.41 1.54
N TYR A 28 -8.02 0.75 1.08
CA TYR A 28 -7.71 2.10 0.65
C TYR A 28 -6.95 2.06 -0.66
N ALA A 29 -7.18 3.05 -1.51
CA ALA A 29 -6.40 3.21 -2.75
C ALA A 29 -5.54 4.45 -2.59
N TYR A 30 -4.23 4.28 -2.70
CA TYR A 30 -3.27 5.38 -2.61
C TYR A 30 -2.94 5.85 -4.03
N LEU A 31 -3.00 7.16 -4.25
CA LEU A 31 -2.95 7.74 -5.58
C LEU A 31 -1.58 8.35 -5.87
N GLY A 32 -1.15 8.26 -7.12
CA GLY A 32 0.11 8.85 -7.52
C GLY A 32 1.34 8.08 -7.05
N VAL A 33 1.19 6.79 -6.76
CA VAL A 33 2.29 5.97 -6.28
C VAL A 33 3.13 5.52 -7.47
N PRO A 34 4.44 5.86 -7.53
CA PRO A 34 5.27 5.41 -8.64
C PRO A 34 5.45 3.90 -8.62
N GLU A 35 5.70 3.34 -9.79
CA GLU A 35 5.89 1.90 -9.91
C GLU A 35 7.06 1.40 -9.07
N GLU A 36 8.13 2.18 -8.98
CA GLU A 36 9.29 1.75 -8.20
C GLU A 36 8.94 1.62 -6.71
N VAL A 37 8.06 2.48 -6.20
CA VAL A 37 7.62 2.37 -4.82
C VAL A 37 6.78 1.11 -4.62
N ALA A 38 5.93 0.80 -5.59
CA ALA A 38 5.13 -0.42 -5.53
C ALA A 38 6.02 -1.66 -5.55
N GLN A 39 7.08 -1.64 -6.35
CA GLN A 39 8.00 -2.76 -6.40
C GLN A 39 8.78 -2.90 -5.11
N ASP A 40 9.23 -1.79 -4.53
CA ASP A 40 9.91 -1.82 -3.24
C ASP A 40 9.00 -2.37 -2.15
N PHE A 41 7.72 -2.01 -2.20
CA PHE A 41 6.73 -2.52 -1.26
C PHE A 41 6.62 -4.05 -1.39
N ARG A 42 6.59 -4.53 -2.63
CA ARG A 42 6.49 -5.97 -2.88
C ARG A 42 7.70 -6.72 -2.33
N LYS A 43 8.88 -6.10 -2.41
CA LYS A 43 10.12 -6.72 -1.95
C LYS A 43 10.37 -6.54 -0.46
N ALA A 44 9.63 -5.68 0.19
CA ALA A 44 9.89 -5.38 1.59
C ALA A 44 9.68 -6.60 2.46
N SER A 45 10.58 -6.82 3.40
CA SER A 45 10.47 -7.94 4.33
C SER A 45 9.35 -7.70 5.34
N SER A 46 9.10 -6.43 5.66
CA SER A 46 7.97 -6.06 6.51
C SER A 46 7.07 -5.12 5.74
N LYS A 47 5.92 -5.63 5.28
CA LYS A 47 4.99 -4.82 4.51
C LYS A 47 4.41 -3.69 5.35
N GLY A 48 4.10 -3.97 6.62
CA GLY A 48 3.53 -2.95 7.49
C GLY A 48 4.49 -1.81 7.75
N GLU A 49 5.76 -2.11 7.99
CA GLU A 49 6.76 -1.07 8.21
C GLU A 49 6.97 -0.24 6.95
N PHE A 50 7.11 -0.89 5.82
CA PHE A 50 7.31 -0.16 4.56
C PHE A 50 6.12 0.74 4.28
N PHE A 51 4.92 0.23 4.45
CA PHE A 51 3.72 1.02 4.22
C PHE A 51 3.71 2.26 5.11
N ASN A 52 4.02 2.07 6.37
CA ASN A 52 3.98 3.16 7.33
C ASN A 52 5.05 4.22 7.02
N ASP A 53 6.22 3.79 6.55
CA ASP A 53 7.34 4.69 6.32
C ASP A 53 7.30 5.36 4.96
N ALA A 54 6.82 4.67 3.93
CA ALA A 54 6.98 5.13 2.56
C ALA A 54 5.67 5.49 1.87
N ILE A 55 4.54 5.00 2.36
CA ILE A 55 3.26 5.19 1.67
C ILE A 55 2.29 6.01 2.49
N ARG A 56 2.07 5.61 3.72
CA ARG A 56 1.17 6.34 4.60
C ARG A 56 1.68 7.77 4.78
N ASP A 57 0.81 8.74 4.65
CA ASP A 57 1.13 10.15 4.80
C ASP A 57 1.99 10.72 3.67
N HIS A 58 2.37 9.90 2.68
CA HIS A 58 3.16 10.37 1.54
C HIS A 58 2.33 10.54 0.29
N TYR A 59 1.15 9.89 0.24
CA TYR A 59 0.29 9.95 -0.94
C TYR A 59 -1.15 10.15 -0.50
N PRO A 60 -1.95 10.85 -1.31
CA PRO A 60 -3.38 10.94 -1.04
C PRO A 60 -4.03 9.58 -1.22
N PHE A 61 -5.16 9.38 -0.57
CA PHE A 61 -5.84 8.10 -0.65
C PHE A 61 -7.35 8.26 -0.68
N GLU A 62 -8.01 7.22 -1.18
CA GLU A 62 -9.45 7.09 -1.15
C GLU A 62 -9.80 5.83 -0.38
N ARG A 63 -10.85 5.88 0.40
CA ARG A 63 -11.31 4.70 1.10
C ARG A 63 -12.18 3.89 0.15
N LEU A 64 -11.88 2.60 0.05
CA LEU A 64 -12.66 1.68 -0.78
C LEU A 64 -13.60 0.87 0.12
N ARG A 65 -14.66 0.38 -0.46
CA ARG A 65 -15.61 -0.44 0.28
C ARG A 65 -15.34 -1.91 0.12
#